data_39c1f8428ee4436ccd5a9e380df710cf
#
_entry.id   39c1f8428ee4436ccd5a9e380df710cf
#
_cell.length_a   1.000
_cell.length_b   1.000
_cell.length_c   1.000
_cell.angle_alpha   90.00
_cell.angle_beta   90.00
_cell.angle_gamma   90.00
#
_symmetry.space_group_name_H-M   'P 1'
#
loop_
_entity.id
_entity.type
_entity.pdbx_description
1 polymer ?
#
loop_
_entity_poly.entity_id
_entity_poly.type
_entity_poly.pdbx_seq_one_letter_code
_entity_poly.pdbx_strand_id
1 'polypeptide(L)'
;MPLVAHTQLPTFLRLQEEGEDILNHDRATHQHIRELHIGFLNIMPDAALEATERQFFRLIGACNQIAQFHVHPFTIEGLPRSVAAQAHIDQYYETFEQLKLDGLDALIISGANVTHAHLQDEDFWQPLTEVFEWAQENVTSILCSCLATHALIQFCYGIERTRLPKKCWGVYAHKVIDRKHPLIAEINTRFDVPHSRFNAVFQEDLEQHGVQTLVSSPEAGLHLAVSPDGFRIVFFQGHPEYDNISLLKEYKREVLRYINQEIDLYPPFPEHYFSHEAQAIFTRYAEHVQEALQNHSPINDFPEHEVEPFLDNTWRDTAKAVFNNWLGKVYQITNQDRRIPFMDGIDPNNPLNL
;
A
#
# COMPACT_ATOMS: atom_id res chain seq x y z
N MET A 1 -8.50 -10.82 17.09
CA MET A 1 -7.08 -10.45 17.25
C MET A 1 -6.23 -11.26 16.28
N PRO A 2 -6.14 -10.82 15.04
CA PRO A 2 -5.50 -11.64 13.99
C PRO A 2 -3.99 -11.42 13.83
N LEU A 3 -3.48 -10.21 14.13
CA LEU A 3 -2.06 -9.90 13.98
C LEU A 3 -1.25 -10.39 15.19
N VAL A 4 -0.23 -11.21 14.94
CA VAL A 4 0.62 -11.79 15.99
C VAL A 4 1.94 -11.04 16.11
N ALA A 5 2.27 -10.56 17.31
CA ALA A 5 3.57 -10.00 17.63
C ALA A 5 4.59 -11.13 17.85
N HIS A 6 5.11 -11.68 16.76
CA HIS A 6 6.06 -12.80 16.78
C HIS A 6 7.52 -12.34 16.77
N THR A 7 7.77 -11.04 16.57
CA THR A 7 9.09 -10.41 16.62
C THR A 7 9.08 -9.19 17.54
N GLN A 8 10.24 -8.54 17.73
CA GLN A 8 10.38 -7.30 18.49
C GLN A 8 10.20 -6.04 17.62
N LEU A 9 9.52 -6.15 16.48
CA LEU A 9 9.26 -5.03 15.58
C LEU A 9 8.49 -3.92 16.32
N PRO A 10 9.00 -2.65 16.33
CA PRO A 10 8.38 -1.54 17.06
C PRO A 10 6.95 -1.23 16.63
N THR A 11 6.60 -1.55 15.39
CA THR A 11 5.25 -1.38 14.85
C THR A 11 4.18 -2.12 15.67
N PHE A 12 4.47 -3.29 16.21
CA PHE A 12 3.51 -4.01 17.07
C PHE A 12 3.16 -3.22 18.34
N LEU A 13 4.18 -2.66 19.03
CA LEU A 13 3.96 -1.83 20.21
C LEU A 13 3.18 -0.57 19.87
N ARG A 14 3.54 0.09 18.76
CA ARG A 14 2.86 1.31 18.32
C ARG A 14 1.40 1.07 17.98
N LEU A 15 1.06 -0.03 17.31
CA LEU A 15 -0.32 -0.40 17.03
C LEU A 15 -1.11 -0.68 18.31
N GLN A 16 -0.50 -1.30 19.33
CA GLN A 16 -1.13 -1.49 20.64
C GLN A 16 -1.41 -0.15 21.33
N GLU A 17 -0.47 0.81 21.28
CA GLU A 17 -0.66 2.17 21.81
C GLU A 17 -1.78 2.93 21.09
N GLU A 18 -1.97 2.67 19.80
CA GLU A 18 -3.06 3.23 18.96
C GLU A 18 -4.42 2.51 19.20
N GLY A 19 -4.46 1.49 20.09
CA GLY A 19 -5.68 0.77 20.47
C GLY A 19 -6.03 -0.42 19.58
N GLU A 20 -5.12 -0.86 18.73
CA GLU A 20 -5.32 -2.07 17.92
C GLU A 20 -5.05 -3.33 18.74
N ASP A 21 -5.86 -4.36 18.52
CA ASP A 21 -5.71 -5.66 19.16
C ASP A 21 -4.57 -6.47 18.53
N ILE A 22 -3.46 -6.60 19.25
CA ILE A 22 -2.31 -7.41 18.82
C ILE A 22 -2.21 -8.66 19.72
N LEU A 23 -2.13 -9.83 19.10
CA LEU A 23 -2.00 -11.10 19.82
C LEU A 23 -0.54 -11.32 20.21
N ASN A 24 -0.28 -11.59 21.47
CA ASN A 24 1.04 -11.98 21.95
C ASN A 24 1.41 -13.37 21.39
N HIS A 25 2.67 -13.56 21.02
CA HIS A 25 3.18 -14.82 20.45
C HIS A 25 2.91 -16.03 21.35
N ASP A 26 3.18 -15.93 22.65
CA ASP A 26 2.92 -17.03 23.59
C ASP A 26 1.44 -17.44 23.58
N ARG A 27 0.53 -16.47 23.53
CA ARG A 27 -0.91 -16.76 23.48
C ARG A 27 -1.31 -17.38 22.13
N ALA A 28 -0.68 -16.94 21.04
CA ALA A 28 -0.92 -17.50 19.70
C ALA A 28 -0.57 -18.99 19.66
N THR A 29 0.59 -19.40 20.18
CA THR A 29 1.07 -20.78 20.20
C THR A 29 0.22 -21.73 21.08
N HIS A 30 -0.59 -21.19 21.98
CA HIS A 30 -1.53 -21.98 22.79
C HIS A 30 -2.91 -22.16 22.15
N GLN A 31 -3.13 -21.60 20.96
CA GLN A 31 -4.38 -21.74 20.21
C GLN A 31 -4.15 -22.65 19.00
N HIS A 32 -4.96 -23.69 18.84
CA HIS A 32 -4.95 -24.56 17.65
C HIS A 32 -5.73 -23.89 16.49
N ILE A 33 -5.26 -22.70 16.07
CA ILE A 33 -5.82 -21.93 14.97
C ILE A 33 -4.78 -21.93 13.86
N ARG A 34 -5.22 -22.09 12.61
CA ARG A 34 -4.33 -22.02 11.46
C ARG A 34 -3.72 -20.62 11.34
N GLU A 35 -2.42 -20.59 11.23
CA GLU A 35 -1.62 -19.39 10.95
C GLU A 35 -1.58 -19.10 9.46
N LEU A 36 -1.49 -17.83 9.09
CA LEU A 36 -1.09 -17.37 7.76
C LEU A 36 0.18 -16.55 7.87
N HIS A 37 1.15 -16.87 7.05
CA HIS A 37 2.43 -16.18 6.95
C HIS A 37 2.43 -15.29 5.72
N ILE A 38 2.47 -13.97 5.93
CA ILE A 38 2.35 -12.95 4.91
C ILE A 38 3.69 -12.23 4.78
N GLY A 39 4.35 -12.33 3.65
CA GLY A 39 5.51 -11.51 3.33
C GLY A 39 5.07 -10.05 3.11
N PHE A 40 5.82 -9.11 3.64
CA PHE A 40 5.64 -7.69 3.38
C PHE A 40 6.94 -7.10 2.82
N LEU A 41 7.02 -7.01 1.50
CA LEU A 41 8.13 -6.35 0.81
C LEU A 41 7.96 -4.84 0.89
N ASN A 42 8.77 -4.21 1.75
CA ASN A 42 8.75 -2.77 1.96
C ASN A 42 9.89 -2.09 1.21
N ILE A 43 9.54 -1.51 0.05
CA ILE A 43 10.46 -0.78 -0.81
C ILE A 43 10.26 0.74 -0.75
N MET A 44 9.53 1.22 0.26
CA MET A 44 9.31 2.65 0.49
C MET A 44 10.61 3.37 0.90
N PRO A 45 10.76 4.66 0.59
CA PRO A 45 11.87 5.47 1.08
C PRO A 45 11.83 5.64 2.61
N ASP A 46 12.98 5.97 3.20
CA ASP A 46 13.17 6.07 4.65
C ASP A 46 12.08 6.88 5.37
N ALA A 47 11.69 8.02 4.80
CA ALA A 47 10.67 8.90 5.40
C ALA A 47 9.27 8.25 5.50
N ALA A 48 9.02 7.18 4.76
CA ALA A 48 7.75 6.47 4.73
C ALA A 48 7.85 5.00 5.18
N LEU A 49 9.06 4.50 5.45
CA LEU A 49 9.33 3.09 5.75
C LEU A 49 8.44 2.56 6.88
N GLU A 50 8.57 3.11 8.08
CA GLU A 50 7.82 2.68 9.26
C GLU A 50 6.33 3.06 9.19
N ALA A 51 6.00 4.18 8.53
CA ALA A 51 4.61 4.59 8.36
C ALA A 51 3.83 3.59 7.47
N THR A 52 4.44 3.18 6.36
CA THR A 52 3.84 2.20 5.43
C THR A 52 3.73 0.83 6.08
N GLU A 53 4.75 0.38 6.81
CA GLU A 53 4.74 -0.84 7.62
C GLU A 53 3.52 -0.83 8.56
N ARG A 54 3.35 0.22 9.37
CA ARG A 54 2.23 0.36 10.30
C ARG A 54 0.86 0.37 9.59
N GLN A 55 0.76 1.04 8.43
CA GLN A 55 -0.48 1.13 7.66
C GLN A 55 -0.95 -0.24 7.14
N PHE A 56 -0.06 -1.02 6.54
CA PHE A 56 -0.39 -2.37 6.08
C PHE A 56 -0.66 -3.33 7.23
N PHE A 57 0.14 -3.28 8.30
CA PHE A 57 -0.08 -4.12 9.49
C PHE A 57 -1.43 -3.84 10.15
N ARG A 58 -1.85 -2.56 10.18
CA ARG A 58 -3.20 -2.19 10.66
C ARG A 58 -4.30 -2.77 9.79
N LEU A 59 -4.18 -2.74 8.46
CA LEU A 59 -5.17 -3.34 7.56
C LEU A 59 -5.26 -4.85 7.75
N ILE A 60 -4.12 -5.54 7.82
CA ILE A 60 -4.06 -6.98 8.07
C ILE A 60 -4.67 -7.30 9.44
N GLY A 61 -4.28 -6.56 10.48
CA GLY A 61 -4.79 -6.71 11.85
C GLY A 61 -6.29 -6.48 11.98
N ALA A 62 -6.87 -5.64 11.12
CA ALA A 62 -8.30 -5.36 11.12
C ALA A 62 -9.16 -6.42 10.38
N CYS A 63 -8.52 -7.43 9.74
CA CYS A 63 -9.21 -8.52 9.06
C CYS A 63 -9.77 -9.54 10.05
N ASN A 64 -10.12 -10.74 9.60
CA ASN A 64 -10.76 -11.81 10.37
C ASN A 64 -10.24 -11.93 11.82
N GLN A 65 -11.13 -11.90 12.80
CA GLN A 65 -10.77 -11.91 14.22
C GLN A 65 -10.36 -13.29 14.79
N ILE A 66 -10.44 -14.34 14.00
CA ILE A 66 -10.13 -15.71 14.44
C ILE A 66 -8.77 -16.16 13.88
N ALA A 67 -8.48 -15.91 12.58
CA ALA A 67 -7.21 -16.30 11.96
C ALA A 67 -6.03 -15.58 12.65
N GLN A 68 -4.86 -16.22 12.63
CA GLN A 68 -3.62 -15.64 13.15
C GLN A 68 -2.73 -15.26 11.95
N PHE A 69 -2.34 -13.98 11.89
CA PHE A 69 -1.50 -13.46 10.82
C PHE A 69 -0.10 -13.13 11.35
N HIS A 70 0.89 -13.77 10.76
CA HIS A 70 2.31 -13.53 10.97
C HIS A 70 2.81 -12.74 9.76
N VAL A 71 3.17 -11.48 9.97
CA VAL A 71 3.65 -10.59 8.90
C VAL A 71 5.16 -10.48 8.96
N HIS A 72 5.82 -10.87 7.88
CA HIS A 72 7.27 -10.94 7.74
C HIS A 72 7.76 -9.78 6.87
N PRO A 73 8.23 -8.65 7.47
CA PRO A 73 8.77 -7.55 6.70
C PRO A 73 10.15 -7.91 6.15
N PHE A 74 10.38 -7.57 4.90
CA PHE A 74 11.68 -7.69 4.24
C PHE A 74 11.85 -6.58 3.20
N THR A 75 13.05 -6.42 2.69
CA THR A 75 13.38 -5.46 1.63
C THR A 75 14.33 -6.07 0.62
N ILE A 76 14.65 -5.33 -0.43
CA ILE A 76 15.57 -5.74 -1.50
C ILE A 76 16.74 -4.79 -1.60
N GLU A 77 17.78 -5.22 -2.29
CA GLU A 77 18.95 -4.40 -2.62
C GLU A 77 18.61 -3.30 -3.64
N GLY A 78 19.52 -2.34 -3.85
CA GLY A 78 19.38 -1.23 -4.79
C GLY A 78 18.56 -0.05 -4.29
N LEU A 79 18.10 -0.06 -3.03
CA LEU A 79 17.37 1.05 -2.42
C LEU A 79 18.31 1.90 -1.56
N PRO A 80 18.37 3.24 -1.77
CA PRO A 80 19.16 4.10 -0.91
C PRO A 80 18.58 4.14 0.50
N ARG A 81 19.44 3.94 1.52
CA ARG A 81 19.04 3.92 2.93
C ARG A 81 19.94 4.83 3.77
N SER A 82 19.36 5.58 4.68
CA SER A 82 20.10 6.26 5.76
C SER A 82 20.61 5.23 6.77
N VAL A 83 21.59 5.63 7.58
CA VAL A 83 22.12 4.77 8.66
C VAL A 83 21.02 4.32 9.62
N ALA A 84 20.06 5.18 9.93
CA ALA A 84 18.95 4.87 10.83
C ALA A 84 17.97 3.86 10.22
N ALA A 85 17.59 4.05 8.96
CA ALA A 85 16.69 3.11 8.25
C ALA A 85 17.36 1.75 8.04
N GLN A 86 18.66 1.74 7.70
CA GLN A 86 19.40 0.48 7.57
C GLN A 86 19.48 -0.26 8.90
N ALA A 87 19.75 0.44 10.02
CA ALA A 87 19.77 -0.17 11.35
C ALA A 87 18.40 -0.78 11.75
N HIS A 88 17.28 -0.12 11.39
CA HIS A 88 15.94 -0.65 11.59
C HIS A 88 15.73 -1.94 10.78
N ILE A 89 16.12 -1.93 9.50
CA ILE A 89 16.04 -3.08 8.60
C ILE A 89 16.88 -4.23 9.13
N ASP A 90 18.16 -4.00 9.43
CA ASP A 90 19.09 -5.03 9.91
C ASP A 90 18.62 -5.68 11.23
N GLN A 91 17.89 -4.93 12.05
CA GLN A 91 17.43 -5.42 13.34
C GLN A 91 16.09 -6.16 13.27
N TYR A 92 15.18 -5.76 12.38
CA TYR A 92 13.78 -6.17 12.44
C TYR A 92 13.26 -6.88 11.20
N TYR A 93 13.93 -6.73 10.04
CA TYR A 93 13.48 -7.34 8.79
C TYR A 93 14.14 -8.67 8.58
N GLU A 94 13.42 -9.56 7.92
CA GLU A 94 13.93 -10.86 7.51
C GLU A 94 14.65 -10.76 6.15
N THR A 95 15.50 -11.74 5.85
CA THR A 95 16.11 -11.81 4.53
C THR A 95 15.18 -12.55 3.56
N PHE A 96 15.19 -12.15 2.30
CA PHE A 96 14.40 -12.83 1.29
C PHE A 96 14.80 -14.31 1.14
N GLU A 97 16.09 -14.62 1.28
CA GLU A 97 16.58 -16.00 1.24
C GLU A 97 15.97 -16.87 2.35
N GLN A 98 15.84 -16.34 3.56
CA GLN A 98 15.19 -17.06 4.66
C GLN A 98 13.71 -17.30 4.37
N LEU A 99 13.01 -16.28 3.87
CA LEU A 99 11.58 -16.37 3.52
C LEU A 99 11.31 -17.39 2.39
N LYS A 100 12.24 -17.52 1.44
CA LYS A 100 12.15 -18.57 0.41
C LYS A 100 12.22 -19.97 0.99
N LEU A 101 13.04 -20.19 2.02
CA LEU A 101 13.17 -21.49 2.71
C LEU A 101 11.94 -21.80 3.57
N ASP A 102 11.44 -20.80 4.27
CA ASP A 102 10.30 -20.97 5.20
C ASP A 102 8.95 -21.04 4.48
N GLY A 103 8.85 -20.42 3.29
CA GLY A 103 7.63 -20.29 2.53
C GLY A 103 6.68 -19.21 3.06
N LEU A 104 5.79 -18.74 2.20
CA LEU A 104 4.78 -17.72 2.50
C LEU A 104 3.43 -18.10 1.89
N ASP A 105 2.34 -17.80 2.59
CA ASP A 105 0.98 -17.98 2.07
C ASP A 105 0.60 -16.87 1.09
N ALA A 106 1.02 -15.64 1.38
CA ALA A 106 0.73 -14.47 0.56
C ALA A 106 1.90 -13.46 0.62
N LEU A 107 1.93 -12.56 -0.37
CA LEU A 107 2.92 -11.49 -0.45
C LEU A 107 2.24 -10.14 -0.69
N ILE A 108 2.58 -9.13 0.11
CA ILE A 108 2.24 -7.73 -0.12
C ILE A 108 3.50 -7.00 -0.55
N ILE A 109 3.41 -6.19 -1.62
CA ILE A 109 4.52 -5.38 -2.12
C ILE A 109 4.11 -3.91 -2.09
N SER A 110 4.84 -3.10 -1.34
CA SER A 110 4.58 -1.66 -1.18
C SER A 110 4.95 -0.86 -2.44
N GLY A 111 4.59 0.42 -2.44
CA GLY A 111 5.11 1.39 -3.41
C GLY A 111 6.61 1.65 -3.22
N ALA A 112 7.20 2.40 -4.16
CA ALA A 112 8.56 2.89 -4.09
C ALA A 112 8.66 4.29 -4.70
N ASN A 113 9.72 5.02 -4.34
CA ASN A 113 10.14 6.18 -5.11
C ASN A 113 10.94 5.73 -6.33
N VAL A 114 10.76 6.45 -7.42
CA VAL A 114 11.48 6.22 -8.68
C VAL A 114 12.25 7.47 -9.07
N THR A 115 13.41 7.26 -9.63
CA THR A 115 14.32 8.31 -10.09
C THR A 115 14.44 8.33 -11.61
N HIS A 116 14.14 7.21 -12.27
CA HIS A 116 14.24 7.05 -13.72
C HIS A 116 12.86 7.07 -14.40
N ALA A 117 12.86 7.40 -15.68
CA ALA A 117 11.65 7.39 -16.50
C ALA A 117 11.12 5.95 -16.67
N HIS A 118 12.02 5.02 -16.98
CA HIS A 118 11.71 3.61 -17.14
C HIS A 118 12.06 2.84 -15.87
N LEU A 119 11.18 1.91 -15.46
CA LEU A 119 11.38 1.12 -14.24
C LEU A 119 12.57 0.16 -14.34
N GLN A 120 12.89 -0.28 -15.55
CA GLN A 120 14.02 -1.17 -15.81
C GLN A 120 15.40 -0.51 -15.57
N ASP A 121 15.43 0.82 -15.51
CA ASP A 121 16.66 1.60 -15.25
C ASP A 121 16.87 1.83 -13.73
N GLU A 122 15.92 1.46 -12.87
CA GLU A 122 16.05 1.57 -11.42
C GLU A 122 16.97 0.46 -10.87
N ASP A 123 17.85 0.80 -9.94
CA ASP A 123 18.80 -0.14 -9.32
C ASP A 123 18.11 -1.31 -8.61
N PHE A 124 16.90 -1.10 -8.15
CA PHE A 124 16.08 -2.13 -7.49
C PHE A 124 15.29 -3.01 -8.47
N TRP A 125 15.30 -2.74 -9.79
CA TRP A 125 14.48 -3.47 -10.75
C TRP A 125 14.79 -4.98 -10.78
N GLN A 126 16.05 -5.33 -10.93
CA GLN A 126 16.46 -6.73 -10.99
C GLN A 126 16.14 -7.48 -9.68
N PRO A 127 16.49 -6.97 -8.48
CA PRO A 127 16.08 -7.62 -7.23
C PRO A 127 14.55 -7.74 -7.07
N LEU A 128 13.79 -6.75 -7.56
CA LEU A 128 12.33 -6.77 -7.50
C LEU A 128 11.74 -7.85 -8.42
N THR A 129 12.27 -8.00 -9.63
CA THR A 129 11.81 -9.04 -10.58
C THR A 129 12.12 -10.44 -10.08
N GLU A 130 13.24 -10.66 -9.39
CA GLU A 130 13.56 -11.94 -8.74
C GLU A 130 12.52 -12.32 -7.66
N VAL A 131 12.05 -11.33 -6.90
CA VAL A 131 10.93 -11.56 -5.95
C VAL A 131 9.64 -11.89 -6.70
N PHE A 132 9.35 -11.21 -7.82
CA PHE A 132 8.16 -11.49 -8.64
C PHE A 132 8.16 -12.91 -9.19
N GLU A 133 9.27 -13.35 -9.79
CA GLU A 133 9.44 -14.70 -10.33
C GLU A 133 9.20 -15.75 -9.26
N TRP A 134 9.88 -15.61 -8.11
CA TRP A 134 9.69 -16.54 -7.02
C TRP A 134 8.25 -16.54 -6.49
N ALA A 135 7.67 -15.36 -6.29
CA ALA A 135 6.34 -15.25 -5.71
C ALA A 135 5.23 -15.83 -6.61
N GLN A 136 5.35 -15.67 -7.93
CA GLN A 136 4.40 -16.27 -8.88
C GLN A 136 4.37 -17.80 -8.81
N GLU A 137 5.45 -18.44 -8.40
CA GLU A 137 5.52 -19.90 -8.27
C GLU A 137 5.19 -20.39 -6.86
N ASN A 138 5.49 -19.61 -5.83
CA ASN A 138 5.57 -20.09 -4.46
C ASN A 138 4.51 -19.53 -3.50
N VAL A 139 3.78 -18.46 -3.84
CA VAL A 139 2.73 -17.93 -2.98
C VAL A 139 1.35 -18.05 -3.62
N THR A 140 0.33 -18.13 -2.78
CA THR A 140 -1.07 -18.25 -3.22
C THR A 140 -1.54 -17.00 -3.95
N SER A 141 -1.24 -15.81 -3.39
CA SER A 141 -1.65 -14.54 -3.98
C SER A 141 -0.68 -13.40 -3.62
N ILE A 142 -0.43 -12.53 -4.59
CA ILE A 142 0.41 -11.34 -4.48
C ILE A 142 -0.49 -10.11 -4.51
N LEU A 143 -0.34 -9.18 -3.57
CA LEU A 143 -1.00 -7.89 -3.55
C LEU A 143 0.03 -6.79 -3.79
N CYS A 144 -0.13 -6.03 -4.88
CA CYS A 144 0.75 -4.94 -5.25
C CYS A 144 0.10 -3.59 -4.97
N SER A 145 0.86 -2.65 -4.39
CA SER A 145 0.40 -1.30 -4.12
C SER A 145 1.19 -0.26 -4.95
N CYS A 146 0.45 0.63 -5.61
CA CYS A 146 0.97 1.79 -6.33
C CYS A 146 2.08 1.44 -7.34
N LEU A 147 3.34 1.75 -7.06
CA LEU A 147 4.45 1.47 -7.97
C LEU A 147 4.63 -0.03 -8.22
N ALA A 148 4.50 -0.87 -7.21
CA ALA A 148 4.59 -2.32 -7.39
C ALA A 148 3.55 -2.84 -8.39
N THR A 149 2.36 -2.22 -8.43
CA THR A 149 1.35 -2.50 -9.47
C THR A 149 1.90 -2.22 -10.86
N HIS A 150 2.50 -1.05 -11.07
CA HIS A 150 3.09 -0.71 -12.38
C HIS A 150 4.25 -1.65 -12.74
N ALA A 151 5.11 -1.97 -11.77
CA ALA A 151 6.27 -2.83 -11.99
C ALA A 151 5.85 -4.27 -12.36
N LEU A 152 4.90 -4.85 -11.62
CA LEU A 152 4.45 -6.22 -11.91
C LEU A 152 3.62 -6.31 -13.21
N ILE A 153 2.83 -5.28 -13.53
CA ILE A 153 2.14 -5.17 -14.81
C ILE A 153 3.16 -5.11 -15.97
N GLN A 154 4.21 -4.32 -15.84
CA GLN A 154 5.26 -4.24 -16.86
C GLN A 154 6.01 -5.57 -16.99
N PHE A 155 6.33 -6.21 -15.87
CA PHE A 155 7.00 -7.50 -15.84
C PHE A 155 6.17 -8.61 -16.48
N CYS A 156 4.88 -8.74 -16.14
CA CYS A 156 4.01 -9.82 -16.61
C CYS A 156 3.48 -9.60 -18.04
N TYR A 157 3.17 -8.34 -18.40
CA TYR A 157 2.42 -8.03 -19.62
C TYR A 157 3.16 -7.09 -20.58
N GLY A 158 4.34 -6.58 -20.21
CA GLY A 158 5.07 -5.63 -21.03
C GLY A 158 4.43 -4.25 -21.14
N ILE A 159 3.42 -3.93 -20.30
CA ILE A 159 2.70 -2.66 -20.32
C ILE A 159 3.48 -1.64 -19.49
N GLU A 160 4.04 -0.62 -20.15
CA GLU A 160 4.70 0.47 -19.45
C GLU A 160 3.70 1.46 -18.86
N ARG A 161 4.07 2.06 -17.71
CA ARG A 161 3.32 3.15 -17.11
C ARG A 161 3.39 4.41 -17.95
N THR A 162 2.29 5.16 -18.03
CA THR A 162 2.22 6.44 -18.74
C THR A 162 2.28 7.60 -17.76
N ARG A 163 3.13 8.61 -18.07
CA ARG A 163 3.22 9.85 -17.29
C ARG A 163 1.94 10.66 -17.43
N LEU A 164 1.33 11.02 -16.31
CA LEU A 164 0.16 11.87 -16.27
C LEU A 164 0.53 13.36 -16.50
N PRO A 165 -0.35 14.17 -17.15
CA PRO A 165 -0.13 15.59 -17.32
C PRO A 165 0.00 16.37 -16.01
N LYS A 166 -0.72 15.94 -14.97
CA LYS A 166 -0.62 16.44 -13.60
C LYS A 166 -0.60 15.27 -12.60
N LYS A 167 -0.07 15.51 -11.41
CA LYS A 167 -0.12 14.53 -10.31
C LYS A 167 -1.58 14.19 -9.99
N CYS A 168 -1.96 12.92 -10.03
CA CYS A 168 -3.19 12.43 -9.45
C CYS A 168 -2.96 12.38 -7.93
N TRP A 169 -3.46 13.37 -7.22
CA TRP A 169 -3.16 13.62 -5.82
C TRP A 169 -4.39 14.12 -5.08
N GLY A 170 -4.93 13.29 -4.21
CA GLY A 170 -6.17 13.60 -3.50
C GLY A 170 -6.99 12.37 -3.14
N VAL A 171 -8.25 12.56 -2.82
CA VAL A 171 -9.23 11.52 -2.48
C VAL A 171 -10.35 11.52 -3.52
N TYR A 172 -10.49 10.43 -4.24
CA TYR A 172 -11.40 10.36 -5.40
C TYR A 172 -12.47 9.29 -5.21
N ALA A 173 -13.67 9.60 -5.67
CA ALA A 173 -14.77 8.64 -5.67
C ALA A 173 -14.57 7.54 -6.73
N HIS A 174 -14.70 6.30 -6.29
CA HIS A 174 -14.58 5.11 -7.12
C HIS A 174 -15.86 4.31 -7.15
N LYS A 175 -16.03 3.50 -8.18
CA LYS A 175 -17.19 2.65 -8.39
C LYS A 175 -16.76 1.22 -8.67
N VAL A 176 -17.47 0.26 -8.06
CA VAL A 176 -17.35 -1.16 -8.37
C VAL A 176 -17.86 -1.42 -9.79
N ILE A 177 -17.04 -2.05 -10.61
CA ILE A 177 -17.33 -2.45 -12.00
C ILE A 177 -17.90 -3.85 -12.04
N ASP A 178 -17.17 -4.84 -11.53
CA ASP A 178 -17.66 -6.21 -11.42
C ASP A 178 -18.15 -6.50 -9.99
N ARG A 179 -19.48 -6.58 -9.83
CA ARG A 179 -20.13 -6.81 -8.53
C ARG A 179 -20.16 -8.27 -8.08
N LYS A 180 -19.71 -9.19 -8.93
CA LYS A 180 -19.76 -10.63 -8.62
C LYS A 180 -18.47 -11.16 -8.07
N HIS A 181 -17.37 -10.41 -8.26
CA HIS A 181 -16.06 -10.88 -7.87
C HIS A 181 -15.94 -10.99 -6.33
N PRO A 182 -15.41 -12.09 -5.76
CA PRO A 182 -15.36 -12.32 -4.32
C PRO A 182 -14.56 -11.26 -3.53
N LEU A 183 -13.54 -10.64 -4.12
CA LEU A 183 -12.74 -9.61 -3.44
C LEU A 183 -13.54 -8.36 -3.08
N ILE A 184 -14.62 -8.09 -3.81
CA ILE A 184 -15.49 -6.93 -3.59
C ILE A 184 -16.85 -7.31 -3.02
N ALA A 185 -16.98 -8.53 -2.48
CA ALA A 185 -18.20 -8.95 -1.80
C ALA A 185 -18.45 -8.08 -0.56
N GLU A 186 -19.69 -7.68 -0.36
CA GLU A 186 -20.18 -6.93 0.81
C GLU A 186 -19.49 -5.58 1.07
N ILE A 187 -18.86 -4.97 0.04
CA ILE A 187 -18.35 -3.60 0.15
C ILE A 187 -19.35 -2.58 -0.42
N ASN A 188 -19.12 -1.31 -0.09
CA ASN A 188 -19.85 -0.21 -0.74
C ASN A 188 -19.58 -0.22 -2.24
N THR A 189 -20.62 -0.13 -3.06
CA THR A 189 -20.49 -0.10 -4.53
C THR A 189 -19.95 1.24 -5.06
N ARG A 190 -19.87 2.24 -4.20
CA ARG A 190 -19.22 3.54 -4.41
C ARG A 190 -18.53 3.95 -3.10
N PHE A 191 -17.26 4.31 -3.19
CA PHE A 191 -16.43 4.69 -2.06
C PHE A 191 -15.25 5.55 -2.51
N ASP A 192 -14.59 6.18 -1.58
CA ASP A 192 -13.44 7.03 -1.85
C ASP A 192 -12.13 6.26 -1.74
N VAL A 193 -11.11 6.72 -2.48
CA VAL A 193 -9.76 6.15 -2.44
C VAL A 193 -8.73 7.28 -2.56
N PRO A 194 -7.71 7.32 -1.67
CA PRO A 194 -6.58 8.20 -1.81
C PRO A 194 -5.67 7.80 -2.98
N HIS A 195 -5.18 8.80 -3.71
CA HIS A 195 -4.17 8.64 -4.75
C HIS A 195 -3.03 9.65 -4.56
N SER A 196 -1.79 9.24 -4.88
CA SER A 196 -0.61 10.09 -4.90
C SER A 196 0.38 9.57 -5.93
N ARG A 197 0.17 9.88 -7.21
CA ARG A 197 0.99 9.33 -8.30
C ARG A 197 1.10 10.26 -9.48
N PHE A 198 2.23 10.15 -10.20
CA PHE A 198 2.51 10.86 -11.44
C PHE A 198 2.34 9.99 -12.69
N ASN A 199 2.10 8.71 -12.51
CA ASN A 199 1.96 7.76 -13.61
C ASN A 199 0.68 6.95 -13.45
N ALA A 200 0.21 6.34 -14.54
CA ALA A 200 -0.93 5.43 -14.57
C ALA A 200 -0.66 4.27 -15.52
N VAL A 201 -1.37 3.17 -15.30
CA VAL A 201 -1.70 2.17 -16.31
C VAL A 201 -3.18 2.29 -16.62
N PHE A 202 -3.56 2.10 -17.86
CA PHE A 202 -4.94 2.30 -18.30
C PHE A 202 -5.69 0.98 -18.40
N GLN A 203 -6.97 1.04 -18.10
CA GLN A 203 -7.86 -0.13 -18.09
C GLN A 203 -7.87 -0.85 -19.44
N GLU A 204 -7.93 -0.11 -20.54
CA GLU A 204 -7.99 -0.63 -21.90
C GLU A 204 -6.78 -1.48 -22.26
N ASP A 205 -5.58 -1.10 -21.79
CA ASP A 205 -4.35 -1.84 -22.02
C ASP A 205 -4.35 -3.15 -21.23
N LEU A 206 -4.85 -3.12 -19.99
CA LEU A 206 -4.94 -4.29 -19.13
C LEU A 206 -5.95 -5.32 -19.62
N GLU A 207 -7.12 -4.88 -20.08
CA GLU A 207 -8.17 -5.75 -20.59
C GLU A 207 -7.72 -6.56 -21.82
N GLN A 208 -6.84 -6.00 -22.67
CA GLN A 208 -6.25 -6.72 -23.81
C GLN A 208 -5.41 -7.95 -23.38
N HIS A 209 -4.93 -7.96 -22.12
CA HIS A 209 -4.17 -9.06 -21.54
C HIS A 209 -4.98 -9.92 -20.59
N GLY A 210 -6.32 -9.74 -20.56
CA GLY A 210 -7.23 -10.49 -19.70
C GLY A 210 -7.23 -10.09 -18.24
N VAL A 211 -6.54 -9.02 -17.86
CA VAL A 211 -6.58 -8.46 -16.51
C VAL A 211 -7.96 -7.85 -16.26
N GLN A 212 -8.59 -8.22 -15.15
CA GLN A 212 -9.97 -7.85 -14.85
C GLN A 212 -10.02 -6.61 -13.96
N THR A 213 -10.64 -5.53 -14.42
CA THR A 213 -10.86 -4.34 -13.61
C THR A 213 -12.07 -4.54 -12.68
N LEU A 214 -11.85 -4.43 -11.38
CA LEU A 214 -12.90 -4.55 -10.37
C LEU A 214 -13.44 -3.20 -9.90
N VAL A 215 -12.57 -2.18 -9.80
CA VAL A 215 -12.92 -0.85 -9.29
C VAL A 215 -12.20 0.24 -10.08
N SER A 216 -12.93 1.25 -10.51
CA SER A 216 -12.35 2.42 -11.21
C SER A 216 -13.08 3.72 -10.90
N SER A 217 -12.45 4.83 -11.27
CA SER A 217 -12.96 6.21 -11.16
C SER A 217 -12.88 6.92 -12.50
N PRO A 218 -13.87 7.75 -12.86
CA PRO A 218 -13.78 8.63 -14.03
C PRO A 218 -12.65 9.66 -13.94
N GLU A 219 -12.29 10.08 -12.72
CA GLU A 219 -11.26 11.11 -12.47
C GLU A 219 -9.87 10.50 -12.23
N ALA A 220 -9.81 9.46 -11.40
CA ALA A 220 -8.54 8.84 -11.01
C ALA A 220 -8.19 7.54 -11.78
N GLY A 221 -9.08 7.06 -12.66
CA GLY A 221 -8.88 5.85 -13.43
C GLY A 221 -8.94 4.57 -12.59
N LEU A 222 -8.15 3.57 -12.95
CA LEU A 222 -8.08 2.27 -12.28
C LEU A 222 -7.69 2.42 -10.79
N HIS A 223 -8.38 1.66 -9.93
CA HIS A 223 -7.97 1.45 -8.53
C HIS A 223 -7.62 0.00 -8.24
N LEU A 224 -8.51 -0.92 -8.55
CA LEU A 224 -8.36 -2.34 -8.22
C LEU A 224 -8.58 -3.20 -9.45
N ALA A 225 -7.64 -4.06 -9.75
CA ALA A 225 -7.72 -5.08 -10.77
C ALA A 225 -7.12 -6.40 -10.27
N VAL A 226 -7.39 -7.50 -11.00
CA VAL A 226 -6.82 -8.83 -10.74
C VAL A 226 -6.29 -9.46 -12.01
N SER A 227 -5.30 -10.35 -11.86
CA SER A 227 -4.77 -11.17 -12.95
C SER A 227 -5.85 -11.99 -13.66
N PRO A 228 -5.60 -12.52 -14.89
CA PRO A 228 -6.59 -13.26 -15.66
C PRO A 228 -7.21 -14.47 -14.95
N ASP A 229 -6.48 -15.10 -14.03
CA ASP A 229 -6.96 -16.17 -13.15
C ASP A 229 -7.93 -15.70 -12.05
N GLY A 230 -8.14 -14.40 -11.93
CA GLY A 230 -9.05 -13.75 -10.98
C GLY A 230 -8.50 -13.54 -9.58
N PHE A 231 -7.26 -13.99 -9.23
CA PHE A 231 -6.85 -13.91 -7.82
C PHE A 231 -5.34 -13.91 -7.54
N ARG A 232 -4.54 -14.53 -8.37
CA ARG A 232 -3.11 -14.72 -8.09
C ARG A 232 -2.34 -13.42 -7.93
N ILE A 233 -2.76 -12.38 -8.66
CA ILE A 233 -2.20 -11.05 -8.49
C ILE A 233 -3.34 -10.05 -8.34
N VAL A 234 -3.26 -9.26 -7.26
CA VAL A 234 -4.19 -8.17 -6.94
C VAL A 234 -3.45 -6.85 -7.09
N PHE A 235 -3.93 -5.99 -7.97
CA PHE A 235 -3.30 -4.73 -8.34
C PHE A 235 -4.06 -3.55 -7.74
N PHE A 236 -3.45 -2.83 -6.79
CA PHE A 236 -3.94 -1.55 -6.28
C PHE A 236 -3.15 -0.39 -6.88
N GLN A 237 -3.83 0.52 -7.57
CA GLN A 237 -3.20 1.74 -8.06
C GLN A 237 -3.36 2.93 -7.09
N GLY A 238 -4.45 2.98 -6.33
CA GLY A 238 -4.64 3.90 -5.19
C GLY A 238 -4.10 3.32 -3.89
N HIS A 239 -4.21 4.09 -2.82
CA HIS A 239 -3.66 3.80 -1.50
C HIS A 239 -4.74 3.50 -0.45
N PRO A 240 -5.33 2.29 -0.44
CA PRO A 240 -6.33 1.93 0.57
C PRO A 240 -5.75 1.89 2.00
N GLU A 241 -4.43 1.73 2.12
CA GLU A 241 -3.68 1.68 3.39
C GLU A 241 -3.49 3.05 4.06
N TYR A 242 -3.68 4.17 3.35
CA TYR A 242 -3.40 5.50 3.88
C TYR A 242 -4.24 5.83 5.12
N ASP A 243 -3.56 6.42 6.10
CA ASP A 243 -4.21 7.11 7.22
C ASP A 243 -4.86 8.42 6.75
N ASN A 244 -5.79 8.94 7.54
CA ASN A 244 -6.40 10.23 7.25
C ASN A 244 -5.38 11.38 7.13
N ILE A 245 -4.25 11.30 7.85
CA ILE A 245 -3.17 12.31 7.83
C ILE A 245 -2.13 12.11 6.70
N SER A 246 -2.19 11.02 5.93
CA SER A 246 -1.13 10.68 4.96
C SER A 246 -0.96 11.77 3.90
N LEU A 247 -2.04 12.21 3.29
CA LEU A 247 -2.00 13.29 2.28
C LEU A 247 -1.66 14.66 2.91
N LEU A 248 -2.00 14.90 4.19
CA LEU A 248 -1.57 16.07 4.93
C LEU A 248 -0.04 16.10 5.10
N LYS A 249 0.56 14.96 5.44
CA LYS A 249 2.03 14.84 5.56
C LYS A 249 2.72 15.06 4.21
N GLU A 250 2.15 14.54 3.14
CA GLU A 250 2.64 14.81 1.79
C GLU A 250 2.52 16.30 1.44
N TYR A 251 1.39 16.93 1.72
CA TYR A 251 1.17 18.36 1.48
C TYR A 251 2.16 19.21 2.28
N LYS A 252 2.37 18.91 3.57
CA LYS A 252 3.39 19.55 4.41
C LYS A 252 4.77 19.46 3.78
N ARG A 253 5.16 18.29 3.29
CA ARG A 253 6.45 18.09 2.61
C ARG A 253 6.59 19.00 1.40
N GLU A 254 5.58 19.08 0.54
CA GLU A 254 5.63 19.95 -0.65
C GLU A 254 5.67 21.44 -0.26
N VAL A 255 4.93 21.87 0.79
CA VAL A 255 5.00 23.24 1.32
C VAL A 255 6.41 23.56 1.87
N LEU A 256 7.03 22.62 2.61
CA LEU A 256 8.40 22.80 3.11
C LEU A 256 9.41 22.90 1.97
N ARG A 257 9.24 22.15 0.88
CA ARG A 257 10.07 22.27 -0.32
C ARG A 257 9.96 23.65 -0.96
N TYR A 258 8.76 24.25 -0.97
CA TYR A 258 8.58 25.63 -1.42
C TYR A 258 9.28 26.63 -0.48
N ILE A 259 9.12 26.49 0.83
CA ILE A 259 9.79 27.31 1.83
C ILE A 259 11.32 27.24 1.69
N ASN A 260 11.85 26.06 1.43
CA ASN A 260 13.28 25.80 1.20
C ASN A 260 13.77 26.22 -0.20
N GLN A 261 12.89 26.76 -1.06
CA GLN A 261 13.20 27.17 -2.43
C GLN A 261 13.67 26.02 -3.34
N GLU A 262 13.21 24.81 -3.07
CA GLU A 262 13.43 23.61 -3.90
C GLU A 262 12.44 23.53 -5.08
N ILE A 263 11.30 24.25 -4.97
CA ILE A 263 10.28 24.39 -6.00
C ILE A 263 9.83 25.84 -6.09
N ASP A 264 9.52 26.33 -7.29
CA ASP A 264 9.19 27.73 -7.56
C ASP A 264 7.73 28.08 -7.25
N LEU A 265 6.83 27.12 -7.29
CA LEU A 265 5.39 27.33 -7.12
C LEU A 265 4.88 26.73 -5.82
N TYR A 266 4.05 27.49 -5.11
CA TYR A 266 3.36 26.97 -3.93
C TYR A 266 2.47 25.79 -4.34
N PRO A 267 2.52 24.65 -3.61
CA PRO A 267 1.83 23.45 -4.00
C PRO A 267 0.31 23.62 -3.95
N PRO A 268 -0.43 23.08 -4.93
CA PRO A 268 -1.90 23.03 -4.86
C PRO A 268 -2.34 22.08 -3.75
N PHE A 269 -3.57 22.23 -3.29
CA PHE A 269 -4.19 21.26 -2.38
C PHE A 269 -4.37 19.89 -3.05
N PRO A 270 -4.22 18.79 -2.29
CA PRO A 270 -4.73 17.49 -2.72
C PRO A 270 -6.22 17.59 -3.03
N GLU A 271 -6.65 17.09 -4.20
CA GLU A 271 -8.04 17.22 -4.67
C GLU A 271 -9.00 16.45 -3.74
N HIS A 272 -10.14 17.03 -3.44
CA HIS A 272 -11.25 16.45 -2.64
C HIS A 272 -10.84 15.97 -1.22
N TYR A 273 -9.74 16.46 -0.68
CA TYR A 273 -9.22 15.98 0.60
C TYR A 273 -9.49 16.96 1.76
N PHE A 274 -9.20 18.24 1.57
CA PHE A 274 -9.40 19.23 2.63
C PHE A 274 -10.81 19.80 2.63
N SER A 275 -11.41 19.88 3.82
CA SER A 275 -12.66 20.64 4.02
C SER A 275 -12.47 22.15 3.77
N HIS A 276 -13.55 22.89 3.67
CA HIS A 276 -13.47 24.34 3.52
C HIS A 276 -12.74 25.03 4.68
N GLU A 277 -12.92 24.50 5.91
CA GLU A 277 -12.27 25.02 7.13
C GLU A 277 -10.77 24.78 7.06
N ALA A 278 -10.33 23.55 6.69
CA ALA A 278 -8.92 23.22 6.51
C ALA A 278 -8.27 24.07 5.40
N GLN A 279 -8.94 24.24 4.27
CA GLN A 279 -8.46 25.08 3.18
C GLN A 279 -8.31 26.55 3.60
N ALA A 280 -9.23 27.10 4.41
CA ALA A 280 -9.14 28.47 4.92
C ALA A 280 -7.92 28.67 5.84
N ILE A 281 -7.59 27.66 6.67
CA ILE A 281 -6.38 27.69 7.51
C ILE A 281 -5.13 27.71 6.63
N PHE A 282 -5.03 26.80 5.65
CA PHE A 282 -3.88 26.71 4.77
C PHE A 282 -3.73 27.90 3.82
N THR A 283 -4.84 28.50 3.38
CA THR A 283 -4.77 29.73 2.56
C THR A 283 -4.12 30.88 3.32
N ARG A 284 -4.53 31.12 4.59
CA ARG A 284 -3.89 32.10 5.45
C ARG A 284 -2.41 31.80 5.73
N TYR A 285 -2.10 30.51 5.91
CA TYR A 285 -0.70 30.09 6.09
C TYR A 285 0.13 30.34 4.82
N ALA A 286 -0.40 30.06 3.65
CA ALA A 286 0.27 30.32 2.37
C ALA A 286 0.56 31.80 2.16
N GLU A 287 -0.40 32.69 2.45
CA GLU A 287 -0.25 34.15 2.41
C GLU A 287 0.88 34.58 3.36
N HIS A 288 0.87 34.10 4.62
CA HIS A 288 1.93 34.39 5.59
C HIS A 288 3.31 33.90 5.10
N VAL A 289 3.42 32.69 4.55
CA VAL A 289 4.69 32.16 3.99
C VAL A 289 5.21 33.05 2.87
N GLN A 290 4.34 33.47 1.94
CA GLN A 290 4.74 34.33 0.82
C GLN A 290 5.21 35.71 1.29
N GLU A 291 4.49 36.33 2.23
CA GLU A 291 4.89 37.61 2.83
C GLU A 291 6.20 37.49 3.61
N ALA A 292 6.36 36.41 4.40
CA ALA A 292 7.59 36.17 5.19
C ALA A 292 8.80 35.97 4.28
N LEU A 293 8.68 35.23 3.20
CA LEU A 293 9.77 35.07 2.22
C LEU A 293 10.16 36.37 1.54
N GLN A 294 9.17 37.20 1.17
CA GLN A 294 9.42 38.52 0.56
C GLN A 294 10.12 39.47 1.52
N ASN A 295 9.76 39.46 2.80
CA ASN A 295 10.25 40.38 3.82
C ASN A 295 11.45 39.82 4.59
N HIS A 296 11.95 38.61 4.28
CA HIS A 296 12.98 37.91 5.03
C HIS A 296 12.68 37.80 6.53
N SER A 297 11.39 37.58 6.87
CA SER A 297 10.93 37.43 8.25
C SER A 297 10.74 35.94 8.61
N PRO A 298 10.69 35.59 9.91
CA PRO A 298 10.45 34.21 10.33
C PRO A 298 9.11 33.66 9.82
N ILE A 299 9.12 32.39 9.42
CA ILE A 299 7.94 31.66 9.02
C ILE A 299 7.43 30.86 10.22
N ASN A 300 6.14 30.93 10.49
CA ASN A 300 5.50 30.15 11.54
C ASN A 300 5.53 28.65 11.23
N ASP A 301 5.36 27.82 12.26
CA ASP A 301 5.22 26.38 12.09
C ASP A 301 4.01 26.02 11.19
N PHE A 302 4.15 24.96 10.44
CA PHE A 302 3.06 24.44 9.62
C PHE A 302 1.87 24.04 10.50
N PRO A 303 0.63 24.53 10.23
CA PRO A 303 -0.53 24.40 11.11
C PRO A 303 -1.17 23.01 11.09
N GLU A 304 -0.36 21.97 11.26
CA GLU A 304 -0.80 20.57 11.18
C GLU A 304 -1.86 20.24 12.22
N HIS A 305 -1.62 20.60 13.49
CA HIS A 305 -2.54 20.30 14.59
C HIS A 305 -3.86 21.08 14.52
N GLU A 306 -3.86 22.24 13.85
CA GLU A 306 -5.09 23.00 13.64
C GLU A 306 -6.00 22.37 12.60
N VAL A 307 -5.41 21.69 11.61
CA VAL A 307 -6.12 21.09 10.48
C VAL A 307 -6.54 19.63 10.74
N GLU A 308 -5.76 18.89 11.50
CA GLU A 308 -6.00 17.47 11.77
C GLU A 308 -7.45 17.14 12.20
N PRO A 309 -8.13 17.94 13.06
CA PRO A 309 -9.52 17.68 13.46
C PRO A 309 -10.56 17.79 12.32
N PHE A 310 -10.19 18.39 11.19
CA PHE A 310 -11.06 18.57 10.01
C PHE A 310 -10.80 17.55 8.91
N LEU A 311 -9.99 16.51 9.18
CA LEU A 311 -9.67 15.47 8.21
C LEU A 311 -10.64 14.29 8.35
N ASP A 312 -11.25 13.91 7.22
CA ASP A 312 -12.09 12.73 7.13
C ASP A 312 -11.30 11.50 6.67
N ASN A 313 -11.82 10.32 7.00
CA ASN A 313 -11.37 9.07 6.43
C ASN A 313 -12.60 8.29 5.92
N THR A 314 -12.83 8.39 4.63
CA THR A 314 -14.01 7.83 3.95
C THR A 314 -13.71 6.52 3.21
N TRP A 315 -12.49 6.00 3.30
CA TRP A 315 -12.03 4.79 2.58
C TRP A 315 -11.68 3.60 3.48
N ARG A 316 -11.42 3.82 4.78
CA ARG A 316 -10.92 2.80 5.71
C ARG A 316 -11.78 1.54 5.77
N ASP A 317 -13.10 1.68 5.89
CA ASP A 317 -13.97 0.52 6.08
C ASP A 317 -14.04 -0.35 4.82
N THR A 318 -14.06 0.26 3.64
CA THR A 318 -13.99 -0.46 2.37
C THR A 318 -12.62 -1.12 2.19
N ALA A 319 -11.53 -0.43 2.52
CA ALA A 319 -10.18 -1.00 2.49
C ALA A 319 -10.07 -2.25 3.37
N LYS A 320 -10.56 -2.17 4.62
CA LYS A 320 -10.61 -3.31 5.55
C LYS A 320 -11.40 -4.48 4.95
N ALA A 321 -12.56 -4.21 4.36
CA ALA A 321 -13.40 -5.26 3.80
C ALA A 321 -12.74 -5.95 2.60
N VAL A 322 -12.09 -5.22 1.70
CA VAL A 322 -11.36 -5.79 0.56
C VAL A 322 -10.17 -6.63 1.04
N PHE A 323 -9.38 -6.14 1.99
CA PHE A 323 -8.28 -6.90 2.59
C PHE A 323 -8.77 -8.16 3.30
N ASN A 324 -9.88 -8.06 4.05
CA ASN A 324 -10.50 -9.22 4.69
C ASN A 324 -10.96 -10.27 3.67
N ASN A 325 -11.57 -9.84 2.57
CA ASN A 325 -11.99 -10.73 1.48
C ASN A 325 -10.77 -11.42 0.85
N TRP A 326 -9.70 -10.66 0.57
CA TRP A 326 -8.47 -11.21 0.01
C TRP A 326 -7.82 -12.24 0.93
N LEU A 327 -7.54 -11.90 2.19
CA LEU A 327 -6.94 -12.83 3.17
C LEU A 327 -7.86 -14.02 3.47
N GLY A 328 -9.17 -13.79 3.48
CA GLY A 328 -10.15 -14.87 3.62
C GLY A 328 -10.07 -15.88 2.47
N LYS A 329 -9.84 -15.42 1.23
CA LYS A 329 -9.65 -16.31 0.08
C LYS A 329 -8.28 -17.00 0.13
N VAL A 330 -7.20 -16.28 0.47
CA VAL A 330 -5.90 -16.93 0.72
C VAL A 330 -6.06 -18.06 1.73
N TYR A 331 -6.68 -17.79 2.90
CA TYR A 331 -6.91 -18.80 3.95
C TYR A 331 -7.66 -20.04 3.44
N GLN A 332 -8.62 -19.85 2.54
CA GLN A 332 -9.46 -20.94 2.01
C GLN A 332 -8.74 -21.85 1.04
N ILE A 333 -7.74 -21.36 0.29
CA ILE A 333 -7.15 -22.09 -0.83
C ILE A 333 -5.66 -22.39 -0.68
N THR A 334 -4.94 -21.73 0.26
CA THR A 334 -3.52 -21.98 0.49
C THR A 334 -3.30 -23.35 1.16
N ASN A 335 -2.16 -23.98 0.88
CA ASN A 335 -1.77 -25.24 1.51
C ASN A 335 -1.44 -25.06 2.99
N GLN A 336 -1.44 -26.13 3.78
CA GLN A 336 -0.93 -26.11 5.15
C GLN A 336 0.60 -26.01 5.21
N ASP A 337 1.28 -26.65 4.25
CA ASP A 337 2.71 -26.41 4.01
C ASP A 337 2.83 -25.15 3.15
N ARG A 338 3.23 -24.05 3.75
CA ARG A 338 3.34 -22.73 3.10
C ARG A 338 4.42 -22.64 2.01
N ARG A 339 5.18 -23.71 1.76
CA ARG A 339 6.07 -23.86 0.60
C ARG A 339 5.34 -24.38 -0.65
N ILE A 340 4.06 -24.71 -0.50
CA ILE A 340 3.19 -25.17 -1.56
C ILE A 340 2.04 -24.16 -1.67
N PRO A 341 1.88 -23.45 -2.80
CA PRO A 341 0.93 -22.32 -2.86
C PRO A 341 -0.52 -22.72 -2.69
N PHE A 342 -0.93 -23.92 -3.14
CA PHE A 342 -2.35 -24.31 -3.13
C PHE A 342 -2.58 -25.67 -2.49
N MET A 343 -3.76 -25.83 -1.89
CA MET A 343 -4.26 -27.15 -1.48
C MET A 343 -4.54 -28.06 -2.67
N ASP A 344 -4.55 -29.36 -2.44
CA ASP A 344 -4.94 -30.35 -3.44
C ASP A 344 -6.34 -30.04 -4.00
N GLY A 345 -6.46 -30.11 -5.32
CA GLY A 345 -7.71 -29.88 -6.03
C GLY A 345 -8.01 -28.41 -6.39
N ILE A 346 -7.15 -27.47 -6.02
CA ILE A 346 -7.23 -26.07 -6.47
C ILE A 346 -6.51 -25.95 -7.82
N ASP A 347 -7.19 -25.42 -8.84
CA ASP A 347 -6.59 -25.07 -10.13
C ASP A 347 -5.88 -23.70 -10.02
N PRO A 348 -4.55 -23.64 -10.16
CA PRO A 348 -3.82 -22.36 -10.11
C PRO A 348 -4.24 -21.34 -11.19
N ASN A 349 -4.83 -21.81 -12.30
CA ASN A 349 -5.29 -20.93 -13.38
C ASN A 349 -6.72 -20.40 -13.17
N ASN A 350 -7.46 -20.98 -12.21
CA ASN A 350 -8.77 -20.51 -11.78
C ASN A 350 -9.01 -20.86 -10.30
N PRO A 351 -8.21 -20.27 -9.38
CA PRO A 351 -8.17 -20.69 -7.98
C PRO A 351 -9.46 -20.43 -7.20
N LEU A 352 -10.30 -19.52 -7.69
CA LEU A 352 -11.59 -19.17 -7.07
C LEU A 352 -12.79 -19.80 -7.79
N ASN A 353 -12.59 -20.56 -8.87
CA ASN A 353 -13.63 -21.15 -9.73
C ASN A 353 -14.63 -20.09 -10.26
N LEU A 354 -14.13 -18.98 -10.79
CA LEU A 354 -14.91 -17.87 -11.33
C LEU A 354 -15.35 -18.11 -12.78
#